data_4008cb2f0eb0d65bc848bbf0c9004026
#
_entry.id   4008cb2f0eb0d65bc848bbf0c9004026
#
_cell.length_a   1.000
_cell.length_b   1.000
_cell.length_c   1.000
_cell.angle_alpha   90.00
_cell.angle_beta   90.00
_cell.angle_gamma   90.00
#
_symmetry.space_group_name_H-M   'P 1'
#
loop_
_entity.id
_entity.type
_entity.pdbx_description
1 polymer ?
#
loop_
_entity_poly.entity_id
_entity_poly.type
_entity_poly.pdbx_seq_one_letter_code
_entity_poly.pdbx_strand_id
1 'polypeptide(L)'
;TPRHTTMMQRRLLLSAAVAAPVVLSGCASQSIDGYASEKPVLDLAQYFNGTIDAHGIFQDRGGRIVKRFTVVMDCEWKGNQGVLDEAFTYSDGTTQRRIWRLTKHADGRYTGTADDVVGTANGQTRGNAFRWTYTLALPVDGKVYNVDLDDWMYLIDDRVMLNRATMSKLGFRLGEITLSFTKRAA
;
A
#
# COMPACT_ATOMS: atom_id res chain seq x y z
N THR A 1 86.39 34.79 6.72
CA THR A 1 85.06 34.59 7.31
C THR A 1 84.05 34.28 6.22
N PRO A 2 83.58 33.00 6.11
CA PRO A 2 82.54 32.67 5.14
C PRO A 2 81.16 32.76 5.78
N ARG A 3 80.25 33.34 5.05
CA ARG A 3 78.84 33.41 5.38
C ARG A 3 78.11 32.14 4.95
N HIS A 4 77.51 31.44 5.92
CA HIS A 4 76.59 30.34 5.65
C HIS A 4 75.22 30.88 5.19
N THR A 5 74.83 30.54 3.98
CA THR A 5 73.50 30.82 3.44
C THR A 5 72.66 29.55 3.66
N THR A 6 71.69 29.66 4.58
CA THR A 6 70.73 28.59 4.87
C THR A 6 69.63 28.57 3.82
N MET A 7 69.60 27.54 3.00
CA MET A 7 68.50 27.26 2.09
C MET A 7 67.27 26.74 2.84
N MET A 8 66.23 27.51 2.83
CA MET A 8 64.92 27.17 3.38
C MET A 8 64.15 26.33 2.32
N GLN A 9 64.08 25.04 2.49
CA GLN A 9 63.26 24.16 1.67
C GLN A 9 61.77 24.33 2.02
N ARG A 10 60.99 24.96 1.10
CA ARG A 10 59.54 24.97 1.13
C ARG A 10 58.99 23.58 0.77
N ARG A 11 58.49 22.83 1.77
CA ARG A 11 57.69 21.63 1.54
C ARG A 11 56.29 22.03 1.08
N LEU A 12 55.99 21.80 -0.21
CA LEU A 12 54.64 21.82 -0.71
C LEU A 12 53.91 20.60 -0.17
N LEU A 13 52.94 20.81 0.72
CA LEU A 13 51.94 19.79 1.10
C LEU A 13 50.85 19.76 0.03
N LEU A 14 50.88 18.77 -0.85
CA LEU A 14 49.74 18.45 -1.73
C LEU A 14 48.65 17.81 -0.87
N SER A 15 47.58 18.56 -0.56
CA SER A 15 46.38 18.02 0.03
C SER A 15 45.56 17.36 -1.08
N ALA A 16 45.59 16.02 -1.14
CA ALA A 16 44.73 15.23 -2.01
C ALA A 16 43.32 15.22 -1.39
N ALA A 17 42.40 16.00 -1.97
CA ALA A 17 40.99 15.95 -1.63
C ALA A 17 40.40 14.65 -2.20
N VAL A 18 40.14 13.66 -1.33
CA VAL A 18 39.40 12.46 -1.68
C VAL A 18 37.92 12.83 -1.78
N ALA A 19 37.43 12.99 -2.99
CA ALA A 19 36.00 13.12 -3.26
C ALA A 19 35.36 11.73 -3.07
N ALA A 20 34.71 11.52 -1.93
CA ALA A 20 33.87 10.35 -1.71
C ALA A 20 32.62 10.43 -2.60
N PRO A 21 32.29 9.38 -3.40
CA PRO A 21 31.05 9.38 -4.14
C PRO A 21 29.88 9.31 -3.15
N VAL A 22 29.04 10.34 -3.12
CA VAL A 22 27.75 10.31 -2.45
C VAL A 22 26.86 9.38 -3.26
N VAL A 23 26.74 8.14 -2.80
CA VAL A 23 25.74 7.18 -3.34
C VAL A 23 24.38 7.69 -2.88
N LEU A 24 23.70 8.43 -3.74
CA LEU A 24 22.28 8.72 -3.59
C LEU A 24 21.54 7.38 -3.77
N SER A 25 21.35 6.65 -2.68
CA SER A 25 20.38 5.56 -2.62
C SER A 25 18.99 6.19 -2.79
N GLY A 26 18.57 6.35 -4.04
CA GLY A 26 17.21 6.72 -4.36
C GLY A 26 16.29 5.65 -3.75
N CYS A 27 15.36 6.06 -2.87
CA CYS A 27 14.28 5.21 -2.44
C CYS A 27 13.46 4.86 -3.70
N ALA A 28 13.76 3.73 -4.32
CA ALA A 28 12.97 3.19 -5.40
C ALA A 28 11.57 2.91 -4.81
N SER A 29 10.55 3.60 -5.29
CA SER A 29 9.18 3.31 -4.92
C SER A 29 8.86 1.88 -5.35
N GLN A 30 8.13 1.14 -4.50
CA GLN A 30 7.71 -0.22 -4.78
C GLN A 30 6.92 -0.28 -6.11
N SER A 31 7.33 -1.18 -7.02
CA SER A 31 6.65 -1.41 -8.30
C SER A 31 5.92 -2.73 -8.27
N ILE A 32 4.70 -2.76 -8.83
CA ILE A 32 3.91 -4.00 -8.96
C ILE A 32 4.61 -5.02 -9.87
N ASP A 33 5.39 -4.58 -10.85
CA ASP A 33 6.10 -5.45 -11.78
C ASP A 33 7.19 -6.29 -11.10
N GLY A 34 7.69 -5.84 -9.94
CA GLY A 34 8.64 -6.61 -9.13
C GLY A 34 8.09 -7.94 -8.62
N TYR A 35 6.77 -8.14 -8.66
CA TYR A 35 6.08 -9.36 -8.20
C TYR A 35 5.71 -10.33 -9.32
N ALA A 36 6.05 -10.06 -10.57
CA ALA A 36 5.58 -10.82 -11.73
C ALA A 36 5.88 -12.34 -11.66
N SER A 37 6.99 -12.74 -11.01
CA SER A 37 7.38 -14.14 -10.84
C SER A 37 6.89 -14.77 -9.54
N GLU A 38 6.29 -14.00 -8.64
CA GLU A 38 5.89 -14.47 -7.31
C GLU A 38 4.66 -15.39 -7.36
N LYS A 39 4.62 -16.33 -6.42
CA LYS A 39 3.57 -17.36 -6.32
C LYS A 39 2.97 -17.35 -4.90
N PRO A 40 1.70 -17.82 -4.74
CA PRO A 40 0.77 -18.25 -5.79
C PRO A 40 0.29 -17.05 -6.63
N VAL A 41 -0.11 -17.29 -7.88
CA VAL A 41 -0.62 -16.21 -8.75
C VAL A 41 -2.00 -15.77 -8.25
N LEU A 42 -2.15 -14.47 -8.02
CA LEU A 42 -3.40 -13.88 -7.55
C LEU A 42 -4.36 -13.61 -8.71
N ASP A 43 -5.54 -14.21 -8.64
CA ASP A 43 -6.74 -13.80 -9.38
C ASP A 43 -7.78 -13.30 -8.38
N LEU A 44 -8.10 -12.00 -8.42
CA LEU A 44 -9.06 -11.40 -7.50
C LEU A 44 -10.46 -12.03 -7.63
N ALA A 45 -10.88 -12.36 -8.85
CA ALA A 45 -12.19 -12.95 -9.08
C ALA A 45 -12.30 -14.38 -8.49
N GLN A 46 -11.18 -15.08 -8.40
CA GLN A 46 -11.11 -16.39 -7.75
C GLN A 46 -11.01 -16.25 -6.22
N TYR A 47 -10.17 -15.33 -5.75
CA TYR A 47 -9.96 -15.13 -4.32
C TYR A 47 -11.20 -14.53 -3.64
N PHE A 48 -11.67 -13.37 -4.12
CA PHE A 48 -12.85 -12.69 -3.61
C PHE A 48 -14.14 -13.28 -4.24
N ASN A 49 -14.39 -14.56 -4.03
CA ASN A 49 -15.61 -15.25 -4.42
C ASN A 49 -16.04 -16.18 -3.27
N GLY A 50 -17.22 -15.95 -2.70
CA GLY A 50 -17.70 -16.53 -1.45
C GLY A 50 -17.48 -15.61 -0.26
N THR A 51 -17.50 -16.16 0.96
CA THR A 51 -17.38 -15.38 2.19
C THR A 51 -15.93 -15.31 2.67
N ILE A 52 -15.50 -14.11 3.05
CA ILE A 52 -14.15 -13.81 3.54
C ILE A 52 -14.26 -13.06 4.86
N ASP A 53 -13.48 -13.49 5.86
CA ASP A 53 -13.29 -12.77 7.10
C ASP A 53 -12.01 -11.91 7.01
N ALA A 54 -12.10 -10.66 7.44
CA ALA A 54 -10.93 -9.82 7.54
C ALA A 54 -10.81 -9.21 8.95
N HIS A 55 -9.56 -9.04 9.38
CA HIS A 55 -9.21 -8.43 10.66
C HIS A 55 -8.18 -7.34 10.40
N GLY A 56 -8.43 -6.15 10.93
CA GLY A 56 -7.59 -5.01 10.60
C GLY A 56 -7.35 -4.05 11.76
N ILE A 57 -6.28 -3.28 11.58
CA ILE A 57 -5.91 -2.17 12.43
C ILE A 57 -5.68 -0.92 11.58
N PHE A 58 -6.04 0.23 12.12
CA PHE A 58 -5.58 1.53 11.63
C PHE A 58 -4.55 2.11 12.60
N GLN A 59 -3.39 2.48 12.08
CA GLN A 59 -2.30 3.11 12.81
C GLN A 59 -2.15 4.56 12.34
N ASP A 60 -2.02 5.49 13.28
CA ASP A 60 -1.68 6.88 12.95
C ASP A 60 -0.24 6.99 12.41
N ARG A 61 0.16 8.18 11.98
CA ARG A 61 1.51 8.43 11.45
C ARG A 61 2.65 8.16 12.44
N GLY A 62 2.34 8.11 13.73
CA GLY A 62 3.27 7.77 14.82
C GLY A 62 3.36 6.27 15.09
N GLY A 63 2.57 5.44 14.39
CA GLY A 63 2.52 3.98 14.56
C GLY A 63 1.59 3.51 15.69
N ARG A 64 0.87 4.42 16.38
CA ARG A 64 -0.09 4.05 17.41
C ARG A 64 -1.35 3.47 16.78
N ILE A 65 -1.84 2.32 17.27
CA ILE A 65 -3.11 1.74 16.86
C ILE A 65 -4.24 2.61 17.44
N VAL A 66 -4.99 3.26 16.54
CA VAL A 66 -6.12 4.12 16.92
C VAL A 66 -7.47 3.47 16.68
N LYS A 67 -7.54 2.43 15.85
CA LYS A 67 -8.76 1.66 15.60
C LYS A 67 -8.44 0.20 15.26
N ARG A 68 -9.25 -0.72 15.76
CA ARG A 68 -9.28 -2.14 15.34
C ARG A 68 -10.64 -2.41 14.71
N PHE A 69 -10.71 -3.32 13.77
CA PHE A 69 -11.98 -3.67 13.15
C PHE A 69 -11.95 -5.09 12.57
N THR A 70 -13.12 -5.65 12.41
CA THR A 70 -13.37 -6.88 11.67
C THR A 70 -14.26 -6.56 10.48
N VAL A 71 -14.16 -7.36 9.42
CA VAL A 71 -15.01 -7.25 8.24
C VAL A 71 -15.48 -8.66 7.86
N VAL A 72 -16.78 -8.82 7.65
CA VAL A 72 -17.32 -9.97 6.93
C VAL A 72 -17.64 -9.49 5.52
N MET A 73 -17.08 -10.20 4.53
CA MET A 73 -17.24 -9.83 3.13
C MET A 73 -18.00 -10.96 2.41
N ASP A 74 -19.11 -10.61 1.77
CA ASP A 74 -19.80 -11.50 0.86
C ASP A 74 -19.48 -11.06 -0.58
N CYS A 75 -18.81 -11.96 -1.31
CA CYS A 75 -18.21 -11.63 -2.60
C CYS A 75 -18.80 -12.53 -3.70
N GLU A 76 -19.21 -11.91 -4.81
CA GLU A 76 -19.76 -12.61 -5.97
C GLU A 76 -19.17 -12.05 -7.26
N TRP A 77 -18.88 -12.94 -8.21
CA TRP A 77 -18.42 -12.57 -9.55
C TRP A 77 -19.32 -13.16 -10.62
N LYS A 78 -19.66 -12.35 -11.63
CA LYS A 78 -20.36 -12.75 -12.85
C LYS A 78 -19.58 -12.31 -14.07
N GLY A 79 -18.90 -13.25 -14.72
CA GLY A 79 -17.96 -12.92 -15.79
C GLY A 79 -16.82 -12.03 -15.28
N ASN A 80 -16.70 -10.82 -15.83
CA ASN A 80 -15.70 -9.85 -15.44
C ASN A 80 -16.19 -8.79 -14.42
N GLN A 81 -17.40 -8.95 -13.89
CA GLN A 81 -18.01 -8.04 -12.90
C GLN A 81 -18.03 -8.69 -11.53
N GLY A 82 -17.51 -7.99 -10.53
CA GLY A 82 -17.48 -8.41 -9.13
C GLY A 82 -18.24 -7.46 -8.22
N VAL A 83 -18.88 -8.02 -7.21
CA VAL A 83 -19.47 -7.27 -6.08
C VAL A 83 -18.87 -7.81 -4.80
N LEU A 84 -18.27 -6.92 -3.99
CA LEU A 84 -17.75 -7.25 -2.67
C LEU A 84 -18.55 -6.42 -1.66
N ASP A 85 -19.36 -7.09 -0.86
CA ASP A 85 -20.21 -6.48 0.16
C ASP A 85 -19.52 -6.63 1.52
N GLU A 86 -19.03 -5.53 2.05
CA GLU A 86 -18.19 -5.47 3.25
C GLU A 86 -18.98 -4.95 4.45
N ALA A 87 -19.16 -5.76 5.47
CA ALA A 87 -19.76 -5.39 6.76
C ALA A 87 -18.67 -5.19 7.82
N PHE A 88 -18.38 -3.95 8.16
CA PHE A 88 -17.38 -3.57 9.15
C PHE A 88 -17.97 -3.51 10.56
N THR A 89 -17.21 -3.98 11.54
CA THR A 89 -17.45 -3.75 12.97
C THR A 89 -16.18 -3.22 13.62
N TYR A 90 -16.27 -2.03 14.18
CA TYR A 90 -15.14 -1.34 14.79
C TYR A 90 -15.06 -1.59 16.30
N SER A 91 -13.86 -1.40 16.89
CA SER A 91 -13.60 -1.62 18.32
C SER A 91 -14.34 -0.66 19.25
N ASP A 92 -14.92 0.42 18.75
CA ASP A 92 -15.79 1.35 19.47
C ASP A 92 -17.28 0.97 19.39
N GLY A 93 -17.60 -0.17 18.75
CA GLY A 93 -18.96 -0.68 18.57
C GLY A 93 -19.69 -0.07 17.37
N THR A 94 -19.08 0.87 16.65
CA THR A 94 -19.68 1.41 15.41
C THR A 94 -19.58 0.41 14.28
N THR A 95 -20.48 0.50 13.32
CA THR A 95 -20.52 -0.35 12.11
C THR A 95 -20.53 0.49 10.86
N GLN A 96 -20.07 -0.11 9.76
CA GLN A 96 -20.13 0.49 8.42
C GLN A 96 -20.37 -0.60 7.40
N ARG A 97 -21.00 -0.29 6.29
CA ARG A 97 -21.10 -1.15 5.12
C ARG A 97 -20.51 -0.43 3.92
N ARG A 98 -19.70 -1.17 3.15
CA ARG A 98 -19.18 -0.71 1.84
C ARG A 98 -19.45 -1.77 0.81
N ILE A 99 -19.92 -1.37 -0.36
CA ILE A 99 -20.13 -2.27 -1.48
C ILE A 99 -19.25 -1.81 -2.64
N TRP A 100 -18.22 -2.60 -2.92
CA TRP A 100 -17.42 -2.44 -4.12
C TRP A 100 -18.11 -3.07 -5.32
N ARG A 101 -18.07 -2.35 -6.43
CA ARG A 101 -18.41 -2.88 -7.75
C ARG A 101 -17.15 -2.84 -8.60
N LEU A 102 -16.65 -4.00 -8.96
CA LEU A 102 -15.37 -4.17 -9.64
C LEU A 102 -15.56 -4.63 -11.08
N THR A 103 -14.66 -4.20 -11.94
CA THR A 103 -14.52 -4.74 -13.31
C THR A 103 -13.12 -5.27 -13.50
N LYS A 104 -13.01 -6.54 -13.89
CA LYS A 104 -11.75 -7.18 -14.29
C LYS A 104 -11.51 -6.95 -15.78
N HIS A 105 -10.33 -6.47 -16.15
CA HIS A 105 -9.89 -6.28 -17.52
C HIS A 105 -8.94 -7.40 -17.95
N ALA A 106 -8.85 -7.65 -19.28
CA ALA A 106 -8.11 -8.79 -19.82
C ALA A 106 -6.60 -8.75 -19.55
N ASP A 107 -6.05 -7.57 -19.27
CA ASP A 107 -4.61 -7.33 -19.05
C ASP A 107 -4.20 -7.39 -17.56
N GLY A 108 -5.08 -7.91 -16.68
CA GLY A 108 -4.85 -7.98 -15.23
C GLY A 108 -5.06 -6.66 -14.49
N ARG A 109 -5.61 -5.65 -15.17
CA ARG A 109 -6.09 -4.43 -14.51
C ARG A 109 -7.50 -4.64 -13.94
N TYR A 110 -7.80 -3.84 -12.94
CA TYR A 110 -9.10 -3.77 -12.30
C TYR A 110 -9.51 -2.32 -12.13
N THR A 111 -10.79 -2.07 -12.28
CA THR A 111 -11.40 -0.78 -11.91
C THR A 111 -12.56 -1.04 -10.96
N GLY A 112 -12.90 -0.06 -10.12
CA GLY A 112 -14.01 -0.23 -9.19
C GLY A 112 -14.55 1.08 -8.66
N THR A 113 -15.77 1.00 -8.13
CA THR A 113 -16.47 2.10 -7.46
C THR A 113 -17.08 1.62 -6.16
N ALA A 114 -17.21 2.52 -5.19
CA ALA A 114 -18.01 2.34 -3.97
C ALA A 114 -18.61 3.72 -3.59
N ASP A 115 -19.63 3.74 -2.73
CA ASP A 115 -20.37 4.97 -2.42
C ASP A 115 -19.51 6.02 -1.69
N ASP A 116 -18.49 5.58 -0.95
CA ASP A 116 -17.53 6.43 -0.23
C ASP A 116 -16.22 6.64 -1.00
N VAL A 117 -16.14 6.21 -2.27
CA VAL A 117 -14.98 6.39 -3.15
C VAL A 117 -15.25 7.48 -4.17
N VAL A 118 -14.34 8.44 -4.26
CA VAL A 118 -14.41 9.54 -5.22
C VAL A 118 -13.92 9.07 -6.58
N GLY A 119 -14.82 9.07 -7.56
CA GLY A 119 -14.49 8.62 -8.92
C GLY A 119 -14.30 7.11 -9.02
N THR A 120 -13.24 6.70 -9.71
CA THR A 120 -12.96 5.29 -10.01
C THR A 120 -11.63 4.88 -9.38
N ALA A 121 -11.66 3.81 -8.60
CA ALA A 121 -10.46 3.15 -8.11
C ALA A 121 -9.79 2.33 -9.22
N ASN A 122 -8.46 2.25 -9.20
CA ASN A 122 -7.67 1.57 -10.22
C ASN A 122 -6.65 0.63 -9.58
N GLY A 123 -6.45 -0.53 -10.17
CA GLY A 123 -5.44 -1.48 -9.71
C GLY A 123 -5.00 -2.48 -10.73
N GLN A 124 -3.99 -3.26 -10.33
CA GLN A 124 -3.36 -4.25 -11.17
C GLN A 124 -2.82 -5.41 -10.34
N THR A 125 -2.98 -6.62 -10.86
CA THR A 125 -2.32 -7.81 -10.32
C THR A 125 -1.02 -8.11 -11.05
N ARG A 126 -0.01 -8.59 -10.31
CA ARG A 126 1.21 -9.22 -10.84
C ARG A 126 1.67 -10.30 -9.87
N GLY A 127 1.89 -11.52 -10.37
CA GLY A 127 2.23 -12.65 -9.51
C GLY A 127 1.26 -12.80 -8.35
N ASN A 128 1.76 -12.77 -7.12
CA ASN A 128 0.95 -12.87 -5.90
C ASN A 128 0.43 -11.54 -5.36
N ALA A 129 0.75 -10.41 -6.02
CA ALA A 129 0.43 -9.08 -5.52
C ALA A 129 -0.68 -8.39 -6.31
N PHE A 130 -1.43 -7.53 -5.61
CA PHE A 130 -2.38 -6.58 -6.16
C PHE A 130 -2.12 -5.22 -5.55
N ARG A 131 -2.01 -4.19 -6.39
CA ARG A 131 -1.99 -2.80 -5.95
C ARG A 131 -3.29 -2.12 -6.35
N TRP A 132 -3.90 -1.42 -5.39
CA TRP A 132 -5.19 -0.74 -5.55
C TRP A 132 -5.06 0.70 -5.09
N THR A 133 -5.41 1.67 -5.92
CA THR A 133 -5.34 3.09 -5.59
C THR A 133 -6.69 3.76 -5.74
N TYR A 134 -7.10 4.56 -4.76
CA TYR A 134 -8.37 5.27 -4.76
C TYR A 134 -8.34 6.45 -3.80
N THR A 135 -9.31 7.36 -3.99
CA THR A 135 -9.57 8.46 -3.06
C THR A 135 -10.84 8.15 -2.29
N LEU A 136 -10.73 8.15 -0.96
CA LEU A 136 -11.84 7.89 -0.05
C LEU A 136 -12.41 9.21 0.48
N ALA A 137 -13.74 9.38 0.45
CA ALA A 137 -14.46 10.45 1.10
C ALA A 137 -14.69 10.08 2.57
N LEU A 138 -13.75 10.46 3.46
CA LEU A 138 -13.73 10.07 4.86
C LEU A 138 -14.47 11.08 5.73
N PRO A 139 -15.60 10.72 6.39
CA PRO A 139 -16.24 11.57 7.36
C PRO A 139 -15.47 11.58 8.69
N VAL A 140 -15.12 12.79 9.17
CA VAL A 140 -14.47 13.01 10.47
C VAL A 140 -15.09 14.26 11.10
N ASP A 141 -15.66 14.12 12.27
CA ASP A 141 -16.25 15.22 13.07
C ASP A 141 -17.22 16.10 12.25
N GLY A 142 -18.11 15.45 11.49
CA GLY A 142 -19.14 16.14 10.68
C GLY A 142 -18.62 16.80 9.39
N LYS A 143 -17.35 16.64 9.06
CA LYS A 143 -16.72 17.08 7.79
C LYS A 143 -16.28 15.88 6.98
N VAL A 144 -16.29 16.04 5.64
CA VAL A 144 -15.79 15.02 4.73
C VAL A 144 -14.40 15.44 4.22
N TYR A 145 -13.44 14.54 4.36
CA TYR A 145 -12.08 14.71 3.86
C TYR A 145 -11.78 13.68 2.77
N ASN A 146 -11.34 14.16 1.62
CA ASN A 146 -10.80 13.28 0.59
C ASN A 146 -9.38 12.88 0.99
N VAL A 147 -9.14 11.58 1.11
CA VAL A 147 -7.84 10.99 1.45
C VAL A 147 -7.48 9.93 0.42
N ASP A 148 -6.19 9.87 0.07
CA ASP A 148 -5.70 8.94 -0.94
C ASP A 148 -5.20 7.67 -0.28
N LEU A 149 -5.58 6.52 -0.83
CA LEU A 149 -5.17 5.18 -0.42
C LEU A 149 -4.28 4.57 -1.51
N ASP A 150 -3.11 4.09 -1.10
CA ASP A 150 -2.23 3.21 -1.87
C ASP A 150 -2.18 1.87 -1.14
N ASP A 151 -2.91 0.92 -1.68
CA ASP A 151 -3.31 -0.32 -1.03
C ASP A 151 -2.62 -1.50 -1.72
N TRP A 152 -1.87 -2.28 -0.96
CA TRP A 152 -1.11 -3.43 -1.42
C TRP A 152 -1.59 -4.70 -0.76
N MET A 153 -1.95 -5.68 -1.57
CA MET A 153 -2.40 -6.99 -1.12
C MET A 153 -1.46 -8.06 -1.64
N TYR A 154 -1.21 -9.07 -0.80
CA TYR A 154 -0.28 -10.16 -1.08
C TYR A 154 -0.93 -11.49 -0.75
N LEU A 155 -1.16 -12.32 -1.76
CA LEU A 155 -1.67 -13.67 -1.56
C LEU A 155 -0.56 -14.54 -0.95
N ILE A 156 -0.83 -15.12 0.21
CA ILE A 156 0.12 -15.97 0.95
C ILE A 156 -0.09 -17.43 0.55
N ASP A 157 -1.33 -17.87 0.54
CA ASP A 157 -1.77 -19.19 0.13
C ASP A 157 -3.18 -19.11 -0.48
N ASP A 158 -3.85 -20.23 -0.71
CA ASP A 158 -5.19 -20.27 -1.29
C ASP A 158 -6.29 -19.64 -0.43
N ARG A 159 -6.01 -19.39 0.86
CA ARG A 159 -6.97 -18.87 1.84
C ARG A 159 -6.59 -17.52 2.43
N VAL A 160 -5.31 -17.25 2.64
CA VAL A 160 -4.82 -16.08 3.37
C VAL A 160 -4.22 -15.06 2.41
N MET A 161 -4.66 -13.81 2.57
CA MET A 161 -4.07 -12.65 1.89
C MET A 161 -3.81 -11.55 2.92
N LEU A 162 -2.64 -10.95 2.86
CA LEU A 162 -2.26 -9.82 3.69
C LEU A 162 -2.40 -8.51 2.91
N ASN A 163 -2.78 -7.46 3.61
CA ASN A 163 -2.97 -6.15 3.05
C ASN A 163 -2.27 -5.09 3.89
N ARG A 164 -1.69 -4.13 3.21
CA ARG A 164 -1.15 -2.91 3.80
C ARG A 164 -1.49 -1.72 2.92
N ALA A 165 -2.25 -0.76 3.47
CA ALA A 165 -2.63 0.46 2.79
C ALA A 165 -2.02 1.68 3.46
N THR A 166 -1.43 2.56 2.68
CA THR A 166 -0.98 3.89 3.13
C THR A 166 -2.09 4.90 2.85
N MET A 167 -2.50 5.62 3.89
CA MET A 167 -3.43 6.74 3.78
C MET A 167 -2.65 8.04 3.77
N SER A 168 -2.93 8.90 2.78
CA SER A 168 -2.28 10.20 2.63
C SER A 168 -3.27 11.30 2.23
N LYS A 169 -2.87 12.56 2.43
CA LYS A 169 -3.59 13.73 1.95
C LYS A 169 -2.60 14.78 1.51
N LEU A 170 -2.76 15.30 0.28
CA LEU A 170 -1.83 16.27 -0.31
C LEU A 170 -0.36 15.82 -0.23
N GLY A 171 -0.11 14.51 -0.40
CA GLY A 171 1.22 13.92 -0.30
C GLY A 171 1.73 13.64 1.12
N PHE A 172 1.03 14.09 2.17
CA PHE A 172 1.41 13.82 3.55
C PHE A 172 0.76 12.52 4.06
N ARG A 173 1.58 11.60 4.56
CA ARG A 173 1.09 10.35 5.18
C ARG A 173 0.30 10.68 6.46
N LEU A 174 -0.92 10.15 6.55
CA LEU A 174 -1.80 10.28 7.71
C LEU A 174 -1.73 9.05 8.61
N GLY A 175 -1.55 7.86 8.01
CA GLY A 175 -1.52 6.61 8.72
C GLY A 175 -1.44 5.41 7.79
N GLU A 176 -1.57 4.23 8.37
CA GLU A 176 -1.57 2.95 7.66
C GLU A 176 -2.71 2.07 8.14
N ILE A 177 -3.22 1.26 7.22
CA ILE A 177 -4.16 0.18 7.50
C ILE A 177 -3.43 -1.12 7.22
N THR A 178 -3.53 -2.07 8.14
CA THR A 178 -3.08 -3.46 7.94
C THR A 178 -4.26 -4.37 8.12
N LEU A 179 -4.49 -5.27 7.14
CA LEU A 179 -5.52 -6.31 7.21
C LEU A 179 -4.93 -7.69 6.95
N SER A 180 -5.58 -8.69 7.54
CA SER A 180 -5.47 -10.09 7.15
C SER A 180 -6.83 -10.54 6.65
N PHE A 181 -6.90 -11.04 5.43
CA PHE A 181 -8.08 -11.70 4.87
C PHE A 181 -7.93 -13.20 4.99
N THR A 182 -9.03 -13.88 5.34
CA THR A 182 -9.10 -15.35 5.38
C THR A 182 -10.36 -15.81 4.70
N LYS A 183 -10.20 -16.50 3.58
CA LYS A 183 -11.32 -17.09 2.84
C LYS A 183 -11.90 -18.26 3.64
N ARG A 184 -13.23 -18.25 3.86
CA ARG A 184 -13.91 -19.39 4.49
C ARG A 184 -13.84 -20.62 3.60
N ALA A 185 -13.77 -21.78 4.23
CA ALA A 185 -13.94 -23.04 3.50
C ALA A 185 -15.38 -23.09 2.93
N ALA A 186 -15.50 -23.63 1.70
CA ALA A 186 -16.78 -23.85 1.06
C ALA A 186 -17.54 -25.02 1.75
#